data_d91f25aaa51a462dfc00d669fc8634d5
#
_entry.id   d91f25aaa51a462dfc00d669fc8634d5
#
_cell.length_a   1.000
_cell.length_b   1.000
_cell.length_c   1.000
_cell.angle_alpha   90.00
_cell.angle_beta   90.00
_cell.angle_gamma   90.00
#
_symmetry.space_group_name_H-M   'P 1'
#
loop_
_entity.id
_entity.type
_entity.pdbx_description
1 polymer ?
#
loop_
_entity_poly.entity_id
_entity_poly.type
_entity_poly.pdbx_seq_one_letter_code
_entity_poly.pdbx_strand_id
1 'polypeptide(L)'
;REQRIVVPKVRAAGTIVYVALDGVYAGYIVIGDTLKKETRETMDILKRQYHKELVMLTGDNEIVGRAVGKLLKMDHIYTNLFPAEKVEKVEEFIESQQEDEKLVYVGDGINDAPVLKRADIGIAMGTLGAAAAVEAADIVLMEDDPSMILVILRIARETIGAIRQNAVLSIGMKLILLTLAATGLISMWTAITADVIIMLVTLFNALCLLKYPG
;
A
#
# COMPACT_ATOMS: atom_id res chain seq x y z
N ARG A 1 38.45 -12.71 -28.74
CA ARG A 1 38.08 -13.96 -29.46
C ARG A 1 36.75 -14.43 -28.87
N GLU A 2 35.64 -14.37 -29.63
CA GLU A 2 34.37 -14.99 -29.23
C GLU A 2 34.54 -16.50 -29.27
N GLN A 3 34.48 -17.13 -28.11
CA GLN A 3 34.46 -18.58 -28.00
C GLN A 3 32.99 -19.03 -28.13
N ARG A 4 32.68 -19.82 -29.14
CA ARG A 4 31.35 -20.43 -29.31
C ARG A 4 31.26 -21.66 -28.39
N ILE A 5 30.73 -21.46 -27.17
CA ILE A 5 30.47 -22.52 -26.23
C ILE A 5 29.02 -23.00 -26.40
N VAL A 6 28.81 -24.26 -26.63
CA VAL A 6 27.50 -24.87 -26.71
C VAL A 6 26.95 -25.04 -25.29
N VAL A 7 25.82 -24.32 -25.01
CA VAL A 7 25.14 -24.38 -23.71
C VAL A 7 23.78 -25.06 -23.85
N PRO A 8 23.36 -25.88 -22.89
CA PRO A 8 22.04 -26.50 -22.90
C PRO A 8 20.96 -25.42 -22.68
N LYS A 9 19.79 -25.59 -23.33
CA LYS A 9 18.61 -24.76 -23.04
C LYS A 9 18.00 -25.20 -21.71
N VAL A 10 18.23 -24.42 -20.66
CA VAL A 10 17.65 -24.66 -19.34
C VAL A 10 16.37 -23.82 -19.19
N ARG A 11 15.29 -24.42 -18.70
CA ARG A 11 14.06 -23.72 -18.32
C ARG A 11 14.02 -23.65 -16.78
N ALA A 12 14.37 -22.51 -16.22
CA ALA A 12 14.29 -22.25 -14.80
C ALA A 12 13.59 -20.90 -14.57
N ALA A 13 12.88 -20.79 -13.44
CA ALA A 13 12.32 -19.53 -13.01
C ALA A 13 13.42 -18.68 -12.38
N GLY A 14 14.01 -17.77 -13.16
CA GLY A 14 15.11 -16.91 -12.72
C GLY A 14 16.07 -16.58 -13.85
N THR A 15 17.07 -15.76 -13.54
CA THR A 15 18.16 -15.41 -14.45
C THR A 15 19.17 -16.56 -14.46
N ILE A 16 19.43 -17.11 -15.64
CA ILE A 16 20.39 -18.20 -15.80
C ILE A 16 21.76 -17.60 -16.17
N VAL A 17 22.73 -17.83 -15.32
CA VAL A 17 24.15 -17.48 -15.58
C VAL A 17 24.89 -18.77 -15.94
N TYR A 18 25.34 -18.88 -17.18
CA TYR A 18 26.15 -20.01 -17.63
C TYR A 18 27.60 -19.79 -17.25
N VAL A 19 28.21 -20.83 -16.73
CA VAL A 19 29.63 -20.83 -16.31
C VAL A 19 30.45 -21.73 -17.27
N ALA A 20 31.54 -21.19 -17.73
CA ALA A 20 32.53 -21.94 -18.54
C ALA A 20 33.92 -21.80 -17.95
N LEU A 21 34.68 -22.87 -17.93
CA LEU A 21 36.09 -22.94 -17.53
C LEU A 21 36.93 -23.39 -18.73
N ASP A 22 37.96 -22.63 -19.03
CA ASP A 22 38.90 -22.92 -20.13
C ASP A 22 38.22 -23.17 -21.48
N GLY A 23 37.10 -22.45 -21.75
CA GLY A 23 36.34 -22.64 -22.97
C GLY A 23 35.39 -23.83 -23.03
N VAL A 24 35.25 -24.57 -21.93
CA VAL A 24 34.34 -25.70 -21.80
C VAL A 24 33.17 -25.32 -20.85
N TYR A 25 31.95 -25.65 -21.24
CA TYR A 25 30.78 -25.46 -20.38
C TYR A 25 30.95 -26.28 -19.08
N ALA A 26 30.92 -25.60 -17.94
CA ALA A 26 31.07 -26.17 -16.61
C ALA A 26 29.72 -26.37 -15.87
N GLY A 27 28.74 -25.49 -16.16
CA GLY A 27 27.44 -25.56 -15.48
C GLY A 27 26.65 -24.25 -15.62
N TYR A 28 25.60 -24.15 -14.83
CA TYR A 28 24.82 -22.91 -14.74
C TYR A 28 24.42 -22.61 -13.29
N ILE A 29 24.21 -21.35 -13.01
CA ILE A 29 23.67 -20.85 -11.73
C ILE A 29 22.33 -20.21 -12.05
N VAL A 30 21.30 -20.54 -11.30
CA VAL A 30 20.01 -19.88 -11.38
C VAL A 30 19.94 -18.85 -10.26
N ILE A 31 19.83 -17.59 -10.64
CA ILE A 31 19.61 -16.48 -9.72
C ILE A 31 18.11 -16.17 -9.79
N GLY A 32 17.41 -16.36 -8.70
CA GLY A 32 15.99 -16.08 -8.60
C GLY A 32 15.67 -15.41 -7.28
N ASP A 33 14.78 -14.44 -7.33
CA ASP A 33 14.24 -13.80 -6.14
C ASP A 33 13.31 -14.78 -5.42
N THR A 34 13.41 -14.82 -4.11
CA THR A 34 12.51 -15.58 -3.26
C THR A 34 11.48 -14.63 -2.67
N LEU A 35 10.21 -15.02 -2.75
CA LEU A 35 9.16 -14.28 -2.08
C LEU A 35 9.37 -14.33 -0.56
N LYS A 36 9.24 -13.17 0.08
CA LYS A 36 9.21 -13.09 1.54
C LYS A 36 8.02 -13.90 2.05
N LYS A 37 8.23 -14.61 3.16
CA LYS A 37 7.22 -15.51 3.72
C LYS A 37 5.92 -14.79 4.06
N GLU A 38 6.05 -13.56 4.56
CA GLU A 38 4.96 -12.68 5.00
C GLU A 38 4.13 -12.15 3.83
N THR A 39 4.71 -12.04 2.62
CA THR A 39 4.03 -11.48 1.44
C THR A 39 2.77 -12.25 1.09
N ARG A 40 2.83 -13.58 1.08
CA ARG A 40 1.68 -14.42 0.71
C ARG A 40 0.53 -14.29 1.71
N GLU A 41 0.85 -14.26 2.99
CA GLU A 41 -0.13 -14.10 4.05
C GLU A 41 -0.80 -12.72 3.98
N THR A 42 0.00 -11.68 3.76
CA THR A 42 -0.49 -10.31 3.57
C THR A 42 -1.47 -10.22 2.40
N MET A 43 -1.14 -10.80 1.23
CA MET A 43 -2.03 -10.80 0.07
C MET A 43 -3.34 -11.56 0.34
N ASP A 44 -3.27 -12.71 1.03
CA ASP A 44 -4.48 -13.45 1.43
C ASP A 44 -5.36 -12.64 2.39
N ILE A 45 -4.79 -11.89 3.33
CA ILE A 45 -5.53 -11.02 4.26
C ILE A 45 -6.17 -9.84 3.51
N LEU A 46 -5.44 -9.18 2.63
CA LEU A 46 -5.95 -8.07 1.81
C LEU A 46 -7.19 -8.50 1.00
N LYS A 47 -7.16 -9.69 0.41
CA LYS A 47 -8.29 -10.21 -0.36
C LYS A 47 -9.46 -10.62 0.54
N ARG A 48 -9.22 -11.40 1.59
CA ARG A 48 -10.30 -12.03 2.38
C ARG A 48 -10.92 -11.11 3.41
N GLN A 49 -10.11 -10.29 4.09
CA GLN A 49 -10.59 -9.43 5.18
C GLN A 49 -10.88 -8.00 4.70
N TYR A 50 -10.08 -7.51 3.76
CA TYR A 50 -10.22 -6.13 3.26
C TYR A 50 -10.94 -6.07 1.91
N HIS A 51 -11.25 -7.23 1.28
CA HIS A 51 -11.93 -7.32 0.00
C HIS A 51 -11.29 -6.46 -1.10
N LYS A 52 -9.93 -6.47 -1.14
CA LYS A 52 -9.17 -5.70 -2.11
C LYS A 52 -8.92 -6.52 -3.37
N GLU A 53 -9.06 -5.86 -4.52
CA GLU A 53 -8.56 -6.36 -5.79
C GLU A 53 -7.05 -6.14 -5.85
N LEU A 54 -6.30 -7.18 -6.23
CA LEU A 54 -4.86 -7.18 -6.25
C LEU A 54 -4.34 -7.25 -7.68
N VAL A 55 -3.61 -6.21 -8.08
CA VAL A 55 -3.00 -6.09 -9.39
C VAL A 55 -1.48 -6.13 -9.25
N MET A 56 -0.80 -6.87 -10.12
CA MET A 56 0.65 -6.92 -10.18
C MET A 56 1.13 -6.31 -11.49
N LEU A 57 1.97 -5.27 -11.40
CA LEU A 57 2.65 -4.64 -12.51
C LEU A 57 4.16 -4.91 -12.39
N THR A 58 4.74 -5.68 -13.30
CA THR A 58 6.17 -6.02 -13.23
C THR A 58 6.87 -5.86 -14.57
N GLY A 59 8.15 -5.45 -14.51
CA GLY A 59 9.05 -5.46 -15.66
C GLY A 59 9.63 -6.85 -15.97
N ASP A 60 9.40 -7.85 -15.10
CA ASP A 60 9.86 -9.21 -15.32
C ASP A 60 9.20 -9.86 -16.54
N ASN A 61 9.88 -10.89 -17.06
CA ASN A 61 9.33 -11.67 -18.16
C ASN A 61 8.04 -12.41 -17.75
N GLU A 62 7.25 -12.77 -18.76
CA GLU A 62 5.94 -13.39 -18.59
C GLU A 62 5.98 -14.67 -17.73
N ILE A 63 7.03 -15.49 -17.86
CA ILE A 63 7.14 -16.77 -17.14
C ILE A 63 7.27 -16.52 -15.64
N VAL A 64 8.17 -15.62 -15.26
CA VAL A 64 8.44 -15.28 -13.85
C VAL A 64 7.26 -14.52 -13.26
N GLY A 65 6.80 -13.44 -13.92
CA GLY A 65 5.71 -12.63 -13.43
C GLY A 65 4.41 -13.40 -13.23
N ARG A 66 4.04 -14.28 -14.21
CA ARG A 66 2.85 -15.14 -14.05
C ARG A 66 3.00 -16.19 -12.96
N ALA A 67 4.21 -16.74 -12.76
CA ALA A 67 4.45 -17.71 -11.69
C ALA A 67 4.28 -17.05 -10.31
N VAL A 68 4.89 -15.88 -10.10
CA VAL A 68 4.78 -15.10 -8.86
C VAL A 68 3.34 -14.63 -8.62
N GLY A 69 2.70 -14.03 -9.64
CA GLY A 69 1.34 -13.54 -9.51
C GLY A 69 0.31 -14.63 -9.18
N LYS A 70 0.46 -15.83 -9.76
CA LYS A 70 -0.37 -17.00 -9.39
C LYS A 70 -0.12 -17.46 -7.96
N LEU A 71 1.15 -17.48 -7.52
CA LEU A 71 1.51 -17.87 -6.16
C LEU A 71 0.92 -16.90 -5.12
N LEU A 72 0.87 -15.61 -5.45
CA LEU A 72 0.28 -14.54 -4.64
C LEU A 72 -1.23 -14.38 -4.85
N LYS A 73 -1.82 -15.16 -5.77
CA LYS A 73 -3.26 -15.12 -6.13
C LYS A 73 -3.70 -13.73 -6.59
N MET A 74 -2.86 -13.05 -7.38
CA MET A 74 -3.23 -11.76 -7.97
C MET A 74 -4.43 -11.90 -8.89
N ASP A 75 -5.30 -10.88 -8.92
CA ASP A 75 -6.47 -10.85 -9.80
C ASP A 75 -6.05 -10.51 -11.21
N HIS A 76 -5.15 -9.53 -11.37
CA HIS A 76 -4.57 -9.14 -12.64
C HIS A 76 -3.05 -9.16 -12.58
N ILE A 77 -2.42 -9.61 -13.67
CA ILE A 77 -0.97 -9.75 -13.77
C ILE A 77 -0.52 -9.17 -15.11
N TYR A 78 0.25 -8.09 -15.06
CA TYR A 78 0.86 -7.45 -16.24
C TYR A 78 2.38 -7.59 -16.12
N THR A 79 2.99 -8.09 -17.18
CA THR A 79 4.42 -8.46 -17.23
C THR A 79 5.12 -7.74 -18.37
N ASN A 80 6.45 -7.73 -18.38
CA ASN A 80 7.29 -7.04 -19.37
C ASN A 80 7.01 -5.55 -19.50
N LEU A 81 6.54 -4.88 -18.43
CA LEU A 81 6.20 -3.47 -18.48
C LEU A 81 7.43 -2.58 -18.31
N PHE A 82 7.58 -1.60 -19.19
CA PHE A 82 8.47 -0.46 -18.96
C PHE A 82 7.85 0.53 -17.96
N PRO A 83 8.66 1.40 -17.32
CA PRO A 83 8.15 2.37 -16.35
C PRO A 83 6.99 3.24 -16.87
N ALA A 84 7.04 3.67 -18.13
CA ALA A 84 5.96 4.45 -18.76
C ALA A 84 4.67 3.65 -18.90
N GLU A 85 4.77 2.37 -19.28
CA GLU A 85 3.60 1.48 -19.43
C GLU A 85 2.94 1.16 -18.08
N LYS A 86 3.72 1.15 -16.99
CA LYS A 86 3.14 1.04 -15.63
C LYS A 86 2.27 2.25 -15.31
N VAL A 87 2.70 3.47 -15.68
CA VAL A 87 1.91 4.70 -15.48
C VAL A 87 0.61 4.61 -16.28
N GLU A 88 0.67 4.23 -17.56
CA GLU A 88 -0.52 4.06 -18.41
C GLU A 88 -1.50 3.06 -17.82
N LYS A 89 -1.00 1.93 -17.28
CA LYS A 89 -1.86 0.94 -16.62
C LYS A 89 -2.52 1.48 -15.36
N VAL A 90 -1.81 2.24 -14.55
CA VAL A 90 -2.39 2.89 -13.37
C VAL A 90 -3.45 3.91 -13.77
N GLU A 91 -3.25 4.66 -14.85
CA GLU A 91 -4.24 5.60 -15.40
C GLU A 91 -5.50 4.88 -15.88
N GLU A 92 -5.36 3.77 -16.62
CA GLU A 92 -6.50 2.93 -17.04
C GLU A 92 -7.33 2.46 -15.82
N PHE A 93 -6.67 2.04 -14.74
CA PHE A 93 -7.37 1.63 -13.52
C PHE A 93 -8.06 2.80 -12.81
N ILE A 94 -7.43 3.98 -12.73
CA ILE A 94 -8.04 5.19 -12.15
C ILE A 94 -9.27 5.62 -12.95
N GLU A 95 -9.21 5.56 -14.27
CA GLU A 95 -10.33 5.93 -15.15
C GLU A 95 -11.51 4.95 -15.06
N SER A 96 -11.24 3.69 -14.73
CA SER A 96 -12.25 2.63 -14.61
C SER A 96 -12.83 2.46 -13.21
N GLN A 97 -12.25 3.12 -12.20
CA GLN A 97 -12.69 2.97 -10.80
C GLN A 97 -14.02 3.69 -10.53
N GLN A 98 -14.77 3.21 -9.53
CA GLN A 98 -16.00 3.85 -9.05
C GLN A 98 -15.67 5.05 -8.14
N GLU A 99 -16.64 5.94 -7.92
CA GLU A 99 -16.43 7.16 -7.11
C GLU A 99 -15.85 6.92 -5.72
N ASP A 100 -16.22 5.79 -5.09
CA ASP A 100 -15.78 5.43 -3.73
C ASP A 100 -14.51 4.56 -3.69
N GLU A 101 -13.97 4.18 -4.85
CA GLU A 101 -12.77 3.37 -4.95
C GLU A 101 -11.52 4.24 -4.99
N LYS A 102 -10.42 3.73 -4.43
CA LYS A 102 -9.10 4.37 -4.47
C LYS A 102 -8.02 3.38 -4.84
N LEU A 103 -7.19 3.78 -5.77
CA LEU A 103 -6.04 3.00 -6.22
C LEU A 103 -4.84 3.29 -5.32
N VAL A 104 -4.34 2.24 -4.68
CA VAL A 104 -3.10 2.27 -3.90
C VAL A 104 -2.00 1.59 -4.71
N TYR A 105 -0.94 2.31 -5.00
CA TYR A 105 0.25 1.74 -5.63
C TYR A 105 1.35 1.54 -4.58
N VAL A 106 1.93 0.34 -4.56
CA VAL A 106 3.04 0.00 -3.67
C VAL A 106 4.25 -0.36 -4.51
N GLY A 107 5.37 0.33 -4.32
CA GLY A 107 6.59 0.11 -5.07
C GLY A 107 7.85 0.38 -4.27
N ASP A 108 9.01 0.00 -4.82
CA ASP A 108 10.33 0.25 -4.20
C ASP A 108 10.80 1.71 -4.37
N GLY A 109 10.11 2.46 -5.20
CA GLY A 109 10.27 3.89 -5.39
C GLY A 109 11.43 4.33 -6.27
N ILE A 110 12.43 3.52 -6.56
CA ILE A 110 13.58 3.95 -7.37
C ILE A 110 13.15 4.16 -8.83
N ASN A 111 12.49 3.18 -9.40
CA ASN A 111 12.01 3.21 -10.78
C ASN A 111 10.52 3.56 -10.90
N ASP A 112 9.80 3.49 -9.78
CA ASP A 112 8.35 3.62 -9.73
C ASP A 112 7.88 5.01 -9.25
N ALA A 113 8.79 5.98 -9.03
CA ALA A 113 8.45 7.33 -8.59
C ALA A 113 7.34 8.01 -9.44
N PRO A 114 7.35 7.93 -10.79
CA PRO A 114 6.27 8.48 -11.60
C PRO A 114 4.92 7.79 -11.35
N VAL A 115 4.94 6.48 -11.11
CA VAL A 115 3.74 5.67 -10.85
C VAL A 115 3.18 5.96 -9.47
N LEU A 116 4.05 6.05 -8.44
CA LEU A 116 3.68 6.42 -7.08
C LEU A 116 2.95 7.77 -7.04
N LYS A 117 3.49 8.76 -7.78
CA LYS A 117 2.90 10.10 -7.84
C LYS A 117 1.57 10.14 -8.60
N ARG A 118 1.33 9.19 -9.51
CA ARG A 118 0.12 9.15 -10.33
C ARG A 118 -1.03 8.45 -9.64
N ALA A 119 -0.75 7.50 -8.75
CA ALA A 119 -1.76 6.77 -7.97
C ALA A 119 -2.57 7.72 -7.07
N ASP A 120 -3.76 7.31 -6.64
CA ASP A 120 -4.50 8.03 -5.60
C ASP A 120 -3.74 8.04 -4.26
N ILE A 121 -3.04 6.95 -3.95
CA ILE A 121 -2.16 6.81 -2.79
C ILE A 121 -0.92 6.02 -3.22
N GLY A 122 0.24 6.67 -3.17
CA GLY A 122 1.53 6.05 -3.42
C GLY A 122 2.20 5.61 -2.12
N ILE A 123 2.57 4.33 -2.01
CA ILE A 123 3.31 3.79 -0.88
C ILE A 123 4.69 3.34 -1.35
N ALA A 124 5.74 3.99 -0.87
CA ALA A 124 7.12 3.57 -1.11
C ALA A 124 7.59 2.64 0.01
N MET A 125 8.23 1.52 -0.35
CA MET A 125 8.67 0.49 0.59
C MET A 125 10.16 0.22 0.43
N GLY A 126 10.88 0.07 1.56
CA GLY A 126 12.31 -0.31 1.56
C GLY A 126 13.28 0.78 1.08
N THR A 127 12.86 2.02 1.05
CA THR A 127 13.56 3.13 0.38
C THR A 127 14.56 3.89 1.25
N LEU A 128 15.23 3.25 2.19
CA LEU A 128 16.33 3.87 2.94
C LEU A 128 17.43 4.35 1.96
N GLY A 129 17.22 5.55 1.38
CA GLY A 129 18.18 6.19 0.51
C GLY A 129 17.68 6.71 -0.85
N ALA A 130 16.48 6.37 -1.29
CA ALA A 130 15.92 6.90 -2.54
C ALA A 130 15.12 8.18 -2.29
N ALA A 131 15.81 9.34 -2.26
CA ALA A 131 15.16 10.64 -2.06
C ALA A 131 13.96 10.88 -3.01
N ALA A 132 14.08 10.44 -4.26
CA ALA A 132 13.03 10.57 -5.27
C ALA A 132 11.75 9.78 -4.92
N ALA A 133 11.89 8.63 -4.26
CA ALA A 133 10.75 7.82 -3.83
C ALA A 133 10.02 8.45 -2.64
N VAL A 134 10.80 8.96 -1.68
CA VAL A 134 10.26 9.66 -0.51
C VAL A 134 9.51 10.92 -0.93
N GLU A 135 9.99 11.62 -1.96
CA GLU A 135 9.34 12.83 -2.49
C GLU A 135 8.08 12.51 -3.31
N ALA A 136 8.03 11.34 -3.94
CA ALA A 136 6.93 10.95 -4.82
C ALA A 136 5.79 10.22 -4.09
N ALA A 137 6.05 9.60 -2.94
CA ALA A 137 5.09 8.78 -2.22
C ALA A 137 4.34 9.59 -1.14
N ASP A 138 3.07 9.22 -0.93
CA ASP A 138 2.26 9.76 0.19
C ASP A 138 2.63 9.10 1.51
N ILE A 139 3.06 7.82 1.46
CA ILE A 139 3.44 7.02 2.62
C ILE A 139 4.77 6.35 2.32
N VAL A 140 5.68 6.40 3.29
CA VAL A 140 6.98 5.72 3.19
C VAL A 140 7.09 4.68 4.31
N LEU A 141 7.28 3.42 3.91
CA LEU A 141 7.56 2.33 4.83
C LEU A 141 9.07 2.17 4.97
N MET A 142 9.57 2.37 6.19
CA MET A 142 11.01 2.28 6.49
C MET A 142 11.50 0.82 6.43
N GLU A 143 10.62 -0.12 6.70
CA GLU A 143 10.89 -1.54 6.62
C GLU A 143 10.40 -2.11 5.30
N ASP A 144 11.21 -2.99 4.72
CA ASP A 144 10.86 -3.72 3.50
C ASP A 144 10.01 -4.96 3.86
N ASP A 145 8.86 -4.70 4.50
CA ASP A 145 7.91 -5.73 4.93
C ASP A 145 6.49 -5.41 4.41
N PRO A 146 5.94 -6.21 3.49
CA PRO A 146 4.59 -6.01 2.97
C PRO A 146 3.48 -6.05 4.04
N SER A 147 3.71 -6.68 5.19
CA SER A 147 2.72 -6.75 6.27
C SER A 147 2.39 -5.37 6.86
N MET A 148 3.30 -4.39 6.71
CA MET A 148 3.10 -3.03 7.14
C MET A 148 1.91 -2.35 6.43
N ILE A 149 1.53 -2.81 5.24
CA ILE A 149 0.32 -2.35 4.54
C ILE A 149 -0.93 -2.63 5.40
N LEU A 150 -0.98 -3.79 6.08
CA LEU A 150 -2.10 -4.13 6.96
C LEU A 150 -2.15 -3.21 8.19
N VAL A 151 -0.99 -2.81 8.69
CA VAL A 151 -0.88 -1.84 9.80
C VAL A 151 -1.44 -0.48 9.37
N ILE A 152 -1.05 0.02 8.19
CA ILE A 152 -1.59 1.27 7.62
C ILE A 152 -3.12 1.20 7.51
N LEU A 153 -3.67 0.12 6.94
CA LEU A 153 -5.11 -0.03 6.78
C LEU A 153 -5.85 -0.09 8.12
N ARG A 154 -5.24 -0.69 9.13
CA ARG A 154 -5.78 -0.70 10.50
C ARG A 154 -5.82 0.70 11.09
N ILE A 155 -4.68 1.42 11.07
CA ILE A 155 -4.56 2.80 11.56
C ILE A 155 -5.59 3.70 10.87
N ALA A 156 -5.70 3.62 9.55
CA ALA A 156 -6.67 4.40 8.77
C ALA A 156 -8.11 4.13 9.23
N ARG A 157 -8.49 2.85 9.40
CA ARG A 157 -9.84 2.45 9.83
C ARG A 157 -10.16 2.97 11.24
N GLU A 158 -9.23 2.85 12.17
CA GLU A 158 -9.41 3.31 13.54
C GLU A 158 -9.49 4.84 13.61
N THR A 159 -8.66 5.53 12.83
CA THR A 159 -8.67 7.00 12.73
C THR A 159 -10.01 7.50 12.18
N ILE A 160 -10.49 6.93 11.09
CA ILE A 160 -11.79 7.30 10.50
C ILE A 160 -12.92 7.00 11.50
N GLY A 161 -12.84 5.85 12.20
CA GLY A 161 -13.79 5.50 13.26
C GLY A 161 -13.88 6.54 14.36
N ALA A 162 -12.74 6.99 14.87
CA ALA A 162 -12.69 8.02 15.91
C ALA A 162 -13.15 9.39 15.40
N ILE A 163 -12.79 9.78 14.18
CA ILE A 163 -13.29 11.02 13.56
C ILE A 163 -14.80 11.00 13.49
N ARG A 164 -15.40 9.89 13.01
CA ARG A 164 -16.85 9.73 12.93
C ARG A 164 -17.53 9.79 14.30
N GLN A 165 -16.98 9.11 15.31
CA GLN A 165 -17.48 9.15 16.68
C GLN A 165 -17.44 10.58 17.25
N ASN A 166 -16.30 11.26 17.10
CA ASN A 166 -16.13 12.62 17.59
C ASN A 166 -17.09 13.60 16.87
N ALA A 167 -17.27 13.45 15.56
CA ALA A 167 -18.20 14.29 14.79
C ALA A 167 -19.66 14.09 15.24
N VAL A 168 -20.10 12.84 15.37
CA VAL A 168 -21.46 12.50 15.82
C VAL A 168 -21.70 13.01 17.24
N LEU A 169 -20.73 12.82 18.15
CA LEU A 169 -20.83 13.31 19.53
C LEU A 169 -20.93 14.84 19.57
N SER A 170 -20.02 15.53 18.90
CA SER A 170 -19.97 17.01 18.91
C SER A 170 -21.21 17.63 18.28
N ILE A 171 -21.62 17.16 17.11
CA ILE A 171 -22.78 17.71 16.39
C ILE A 171 -24.06 17.39 17.16
N GLY A 172 -24.22 16.15 17.61
CA GLY A 172 -25.40 15.70 18.35
C GLY A 172 -25.60 16.48 19.63
N MET A 173 -24.54 16.62 20.43
CA MET A 173 -24.61 17.40 21.68
C MET A 173 -24.86 18.89 21.43
N LYS A 174 -24.27 19.49 20.38
CA LYS A 174 -24.54 20.89 20.02
C LYS A 174 -26.00 21.13 19.66
N LEU A 175 -26.60 20.21 18.92
CA LEU A 175 -28.03 20.29 18.60
C LEU A 175 -28.91 20.19 19.85
N ILE A 176 -28.59 19.29 20.78
CA ILE A 176 -29.30 19.13 22.05
C ILE A 176 -29.17 20.42 22.87
N LEU A 177 -27.94 20.92 23.07
CA LEU A 177 -27.69 22.15 23.85
C LEU A 177 -28.39 23.35 23.24
N LEU A 178 -28.39 23.51 21.92
CA LEU A 178 -29.06 24.57 21.21
C LEU A 178 -30.58 24.54 21.45
N THR A 179 -31.17 23.32 21.36
CA THR A 179 -32.62 23.15 21.59
C THR A 179 -32.99 23.47 23.03
N LEU A 180 -32.21 23.02 24.02
CA LEU A 180 -32.43 23.29 25.44
C LEU A 180 -32.25 24.79 25.76
N ALA A 181 -31.29 25.46 25.15
CA ALA A 181 -31.10 26.89 25.31
C ALA A 181 -32.24 27.69 24.68
N ALA A 182 -32.73 27.30 23.49
CA ALA A 182 -33.86 27.95 22.82
C ALA A 182 -35.18 27.83 23.60
N THR A 183 -35.36 26.73 24.33
CA THR A 183 -36.54 26.52 25.21
C THR A 183 -36.38 27.20 26.58
N GLY A 184 -35.22 27.81 26.87
CA GLY A 184 -34.96 28.45 28.15
C GLY A 184 -34.70 27.51 29.31
N LEU A 185 -34.54 26.19 29.05
CA LEU A 185 -34.30 25.19 30.07
C LEU A 185 -32.87 25.21 30.64
N ILE A 186 -31.92 25.76 29.91
CA ILE A 186 -30.54 25.94 30.36
C ILE A 186 -30.06 27.36 30.21
N SER A 187 -29.17 27.82 31.08
CA SER A 187 -28.54 29.12 30.98
C SER A 187 -27.42 29.10 29.92
N MET A 188 -27.09 30.30 29.40
CA MET A 188 -25.98 30.46 28.46
C MET A 188 -24.66 29.93 29.01
N TRP A 189 -24.37 30.14 30.31
CA TRP A 189 -23.16 29.66 30.96
C TRP A 189 -23.09 28.13 31.03
N THR A 190 -24.23 27.49 31.30
CA THR A 190 -24.33 26.01 31.31
C THR A 190 -24.06 25.45 29.91
N ALA A 191 -24.60 26.06 28.86
CA ALA A 191 -24.39 25.66 27.49
C ALA A 191 -22.88 25.75 27.08
N ILE A 192 -22.23 26.87 27.41
CA ILE A 192 -20.80 27.10 27.14
C ILE A 192 -19.95 26.07 27.88
N THR A 193 -20.20 25.84 29.16
CA THR A 193 -19.45 24.89 29.98
C THR A 193 -19.58 23.47 29.40
N ALA A 194 -20.78 23.06 29.02
CA ALA A 194 -21.02 21.76 28.40
C ALA A 194 -20.28 21.62 27.05
N ASP A 195 -20.25 22.63 26.19
CA ASP A 195 -19.52 22.62 24.91
C ASP A 195 -18.00 22.44 25.12
N VAL A 196 -17.43 23.12 26.12
CA VAL A 196 -16.01 22.94 26.50
C VAL A 196 -15.72 21.52 26.98
N ILE A 197 -16.61 20.93 27.79
CA ILE A 197 -16.45 19.57 28.26
C ILE A 197 -16.48 18.59 27.08
N ILE A 198 -17.39 18.75 26.14
CA ILE A 198 -17.47 17.89 24.93
C ILE A 198 -16.19 18.01 24.10
N MET A 199 -15.67 19.23 23.93
CA MET A 199 -14.41 19.47 23.24
C MET A 199 -13.25 18.71 23.91
N LEU A 200 -13.15 18.74 25.24
CA LEU A 200 -12.13 18.00 25.98
C LEU A 200 -12.28 16.49 25.84
N VAL A 201 -13.52 15.97 25.86
CA VAL A 201 -13.79 14.54 25.67
C VAL A 201 -13.38 14.09 24.28
N THR A 202 -13.73 14.84 23.23
CA THR A 202 -13.35 14.49 21.84
C THR A 202 -11.84 14.61 21.61
N LEU A 203 -11.18 15.61 22.25
CA LEU A 203 -9.72 15.72 22.23
C LEU A 203 -9.06 14.49 22.90
N PHE A 204 -9.56 14.09 24.07
CA PHE A 204 -9.04 12.93 24.78
C PHE A 204 -9.23 11.63 23.95
N ASN A 205 -10.38 11.45 23.33
CA ASN A 205 -10.63 10.33 22.42
C ASN A 205 -9.63 10.31 21.24
N ALA A 206 -9.34 11.48 20.65
CA ALA A 206 -8.34 11.59 19.58
C ALA A 206 -6.92 11.26 20.08
N LEU A 207 -6.56 11.70 21.30
CA LEU A 207 -5.25 11.40 21.90
C LEU A 207 -5.08 9.90 22.24
N CYS A 208 -6.16 9.19 22.52
CA CYS A 208 -6.11 7.75 22.73
C CYS A 208 -5.62 6.98 21.50
N LEU A 209 -5.83 7.51 20.28
CA LEU A 209 -5.31 6.91 19.04
C LEU A 209 -3.77 6.96 18.97
N LEU A 210 -3.12 7.93 19.61
CA LEU A 210 -1.65 8.04 19.64
C LEU A 210 -0.99 6.93 20.49
N LYS A 211 -1.76 6.18 21.27
CA LYS A 211 -1.27 5.06 22.08
C LYS A 211 -1.14 3.74 21.32
N TYR A 212 -1.55 3.69 20.06
CA TYR A 212 -1.33 2.51 19.26
C TYR A 212 0.16 2.45 18.88
N PRO A 213 0.94 1.52 19.45
CA PRO A 213 2.26 1.21 18.94
C PRO A 213 2.06 0.54 17.58
N GLY A 214 2.76 1.06 16.58
CA GLY A 214 2.89 0.42 15.27
C GLY A 214 3.54 -0.97 15.39
#